data_c4fff38a1ee3cb95b872f8118bbc016f
#
_entry.id   c4fff38a1ee3cb95b872f8118bbc016f
#
_cell.length_a   1.000
_cell.length_b   1.000
_cell.length_c   1.000
_cell.angle_alpha   90.00
_cell.angle_beta   90.00
_cell.angle_gamma   90.00
#
_symmetry.space_group_name_H-M   'P 1'
#
loop_
_entity.id
_entity.type
_entity.pdbx_description
1 polymer ?
#
loop_
_entity_poly.entity_id
_entity_poly.type
_entity_poly.pdbx_seq_one_letter_code
_entity_poly.pdbx_strand_id
1 'polypeptide(L)'
;MRRAGGLSRAGHGAAPAAGVMRAAASAFFAGYHCFTSVAALLALPFSAAVLVAEAAAAAPAPAPVALRALAARLRAVFAAAGFPPSPFFALLEAKLSQTVFTFAAALPFALTFLLLAKACVAAMLRDDAASPRRHRRRRWPGVAALPACGAVARAYPAVLATHVLGAFLMLSANAAAFSLLLLAFGAADLLGLTSRAWTLALSAAGAVAYSLAVGVAAVVCNLAVVVAATEPGCAGHAAVLRACVAIRGRVSTALALALPTNLGMAAAEALFGLRVVAQRRRDGRLAPAVAAEAFSIAYIHAVCVVLEIIVACVFYRSCKRSEADELRELEPEEKGDLQA
;
A
#
# COMPACT_ATOMS: atom_id res chain seq x y z
N MET A 1 -48.93 -18.52 15.64
CA MET A 1 -47.91 -18.97 14.65
C MET A 1 -47.14 -17.74 14.15
N ARG A 2 -46.04 -17.42 14.80
CA ARG A 2 -45.13 -16.32 14.38
C ARG A 2 -44.08 -16.93 13.44
N ARG A 3 -44.05 -16.46 12.17
CA ARG A 3 -43.07 -16.84 11.17
C ARG A 3 -41.71 -16.29 11.57
N ALA A 4 -40.76 -17.20 11.76
CA ALA A 4 -39.32 -16.90 11.78
C ALA A 4 -38.93 -16.50 10.33
N GLY A 5 -38.74 -15.21 10.10
CA GLY A 5 -38.24 -14.65 8.86
C GLY A 5 -37.19 -13.62 9.18
N GLY A 6 -35.97 -14.04 9.39
CA GLY A 6 -34.91 -13.11 9.68
C GLY A 6 -33.56 -13.79 9.71
N LEU A 7 -32.91 -13.94 8.56
CA LEU A 7 -31.45 -14.13 8.46
C LEU A 7 -31.06 -14.28 6.98
N SER A 8 -31.27 -13.20 6.20
CA SER A 8 -30.66 -13.07 4.87
C SER A 8 -30.67 -11.60 4.44
N ARG A 9 -29.96 -10.75 5.19
CA ARG A 9 -29.79 -9.33 4.84
C ARG A 9 -28.33 -8.91 4.89
N ALA A 10 -27.44 -9.81 4.46
CA ALA A 10 -26.02 -9.51 4.31
C ALA A 10 -25.62 -9.69 2.84
N GLY A 11 -25.93 -8.72 1.98
CA GLY A 11 -25.56 -8.85 0.57
C GLY A 11 -25.91 -7.73 -0.38
N HIS A 12 -26.51 -6.64 0.07
CA HIS A 12 -26.87 -5.54 -0.83
C HIS A 12 -26.00 -4.32 -0.54
N GLY A 13 -25.12 -3.96 -1.47
CA GLY A 13 -24.46 -2.66 -1.48
C GLY A 13 -22.99 -2.57 -1.85
N ALA A 14 -22.20 -3.63 -1.77
CA ALA A 14 -20.80 -3.56 -2.18
C ALA A 14 -20.66 -3.83 -3.68
N ALA A 15 -20.18 -2.87 -4.45
CA ALA A 15 -19.77 -3.13 -5.82
C ALA A 15 -18.74 -4.27 -5.81
N PRO A 16 -18.88 -5.31 -6.64
CA PRO A 16 -17.92 -6.41 -6.68
C PRO A 16 -16.53 -5.85 -7.02
N ALA A 17 -15.46 -6.44 -6.48
CA ALA A 17 -14.08 -5.99 -6.69
C ALA A 17 -13.78 -5.70 -8.17
N ALA A 18 -14.30 -6.55 -9.08
CA ALA A 18 -14.18 -6.35 -10.52
C ALA A 18 -14.85 -5.05 -11.01
N GLY A 19 -15.95 -4.61 -10.41
CA GLY A 19 -16.62 -3.35 -10.74
C GLY A 19 -15.77 -2.15 -10.35
N VAL A 20 -15.18 -2.16 -9.16
CA VAL A 20 -14.27 -1.10 -8.67
C VAL A 20 -13.01 -1.05 -9.54
N MET A 21 -12.42 -2.21 -9.87
CA MET A 21 -11.24 -2.28 -10.73
C MET A 21 -11.51 -1.73 -12.13
N ARG A 22 -12.67 -2.07 -12.72
CA ARG A 22 -13.09 -1.54 -14.03
C ARG A 22 -13.30 -0.02 -13.97
N ALA A 23 -13.91 0.50 -12.90
CA ALA A 23 -14.08 1.92 -12.70
C ALA A 23 -12.75 2.65 -12.52
N ALA A 24 -11.78 2.06 -11.81
CA ALA A 24 -10.44 2.59 -11.66
C ALA A 24 -9.68 2.62 -13.00
N ALA A 25 -9.75 1.54 -13.78
CA ALA A 25 -9.17 1.49 -15.12
C ALA A 25 -9.80 2.52 -16.05
N SER A 26 -11.13 2.65 -16.06
CA SER A 26 -11.82 3.67 -16.88
C SER A 26 -11.44 5.10 -16.47
N ALA A 27 -11.28 5.37 -15.17
CA ALA A 27 -10.81 6.67 -14.69
C ALA A 27 -9.37 6.95 -15.15
N PHE A 28 -8.48 5.96 -15.06
CA PHE A 28 -7.11 6.09 -15.55
C PHE A 28 -7.07 6.43 -17.05
N PHE A 29 -7.80 5.71 -17.88
CA PHE A 29 -7.83 5.96 -19.33
C PHE A 29 -8.52 7.28 -19.70
N ALA A 30 -9.54 7.69 -18.94
CA ALA A 30 -10.20 9.00 -19.14
C ALA A 30 -9.25 10.17 -18.84
N GLY A 31 -8.37 10.05 -17.86
CA GLY A 31 -7.35 11.04 -17.49
C GLY A 31 -5.93 10.66 -17.89
N TYR A 32 -5.74 9.82 -18.92
CA TYR A 32 -4.46 9.19 -19.25
C TYR A 32 -3.27 10.15 -19.23
N HIS A 33 -3.35 11.27 -19.95
CA HIS A 33 -2.25 12.25 -20.00
C HIS A 33 -1.91 12.85 -18.64
N CYS A 34 -2.91 13.11 -17.81
CA CYS A 34 -2.70 13.67 -16.47
C CYS A 34 -2.04 12.64 -15.55
N PHE A 35 -2.54 11.41 -15.53
CA PHE A 35 -2.02 10.37 -14.66
C PHE A 35 -0.63 9.89 -15.07
N THR A 36 -0.34 9.81 -16.37
CA THR A 36 1.00 9.49 -16.87
C THR A 36 2.00 10.61 -16.56
N SER A 37 1.58 11.88 -16.60
CA SER A 37 2.41 13.00 -16.17
C SER A 37 2.72 12.94 -14.67
N VAL A 38 1.73 12.62 -13.82
CA VAL A 38 1.96 12.40 -12.39
C VAL A 38 2.89 11.20 -12.16
N ALA A 39 2.71 10.11 -12.92
CA ALA A 39 3.62 8.97 -12.85
C ALA A 39 5.05 9.34 -13.20
N ALA A 40 5.27 10.08 -14.28
CA ALA A 40 6.60 10.49 -14.74
C ALA A 40 7.27 11.54 -13.83
N LEU A 41 6.52 12.50 -13.29
CA LEU A 41 7.10 13.62 -12.56
C LEU A 41 7.19 13.37 -11.05
N LEU A 42 6.20 12.66 -10.48
CA LEU A 42 6.08 12.49 -9.03
C LEU A 42 6.31 11.04 -8.60
N ALA A 43 5.73 10.05 -9.26
CA ALA A 43 5.90 8.67 -8.83
C ALA A 43 7.25 8.06 -9.25
N LEU A 44 7.80 8.47 -10.40
CA LEU A 44 9.06 7.92 -10.92
C LEU A 44 10.28 8.15 -10.02
N PRO A 45 10.51 9.35 -9.40
CA PRO A 45 11.62 9.52 -8.47
C PRO A 45 11.55 8.60 -7.26
N PHE A 46 10.35 8.39 -6.71
CA PHE A 46 10.12 7.42 -5.63
C PHE A 46 10.39 5.98 -6.10
N SER A 47 9.83 5.59 -7.24
CA SER A 47 10.01 4.25 -7.81
C SER A 47 11.48 3.94 -8.11
N ALA A 48 12.19 4.90 -8.68
CA ALA A 48 13.63 4.76 -8.93
C ALA A 48 14.42 4.63 -7.61
N ALA A 49 14.07 5.41 -6.58
CA ALA A 49 14.73 5.32 -5.27
C ALA A 49 14.53 3.94 -4.62
N VAL A 50 13.32 3.38 -4.67
CA VAL A 50 13.02 2.04 -4.15
C VAL A 50 13.85 0.99 -4.89
N LEU A 51 13.77 0.94 -6.21
CA LEU A 51 14.46 -0.06 -7.03
C LEU A 51 15.99 0.02 -6.89
N VAL A 52 16.56 1.22 -6.81
CA VAL A 52 18.00 1.41 -6.60
C VAL A 52 18.40 1.01 -5.19
N ALA A 53 17.60 1.33 -4.17
CA ALA A 53 17.88 0.95 -2.78
C ALA A 53 17.85 -0.58 -2.61
N GLU A 54 16.88 -1.26 -3.20
CA GLU A 54 16.79 -2.73 -3.22
C GLU A 54 17.98 -3.36 -3.96
N ALA A 55 18.34 -2.81 -5.12
CA ALA A 55 19.52 -3.26 -5.87
C ALA A 55 20.82 -3.09 -5.08
N ALA A 56 20.95 -1.98 -4.35
CA ALA A 56 22.09 -1.71 -3.49
C ALA A 56 22.13 -2.66 -2.29
N ALA A 57 20.98 -2.95 -1.70
CA ALA A 57 20.86 -3.87 -0.58
C ALA A 57 21.09 -5.34 -0.97
N ALA A 58 20.73 -5.71 -2.20
CA ALA A 58 20.94 -7.06 -2.75
C ALA A 58 22.34 -7.25 -3.37
N ALA A 59 23.17 -6.19 -3.46
CA ALA A 59 24.50 -6.29 -4.08
C ALA A 59 25.43 -7.20 -3.27
N PRO A 60 26.22 -8.09 -3.92
CA PRO A 60 27.32 -8.74 -3.27
C PRO A 60 28.38 -7.70 -2.86
N ALA A 61 29.26 -8.08 -1.95
CA ALA A 61 30.29 -7.16 -1.42
C ALA A 61 30.98 -6.30 -2.52
N PRO A 62 31.28 -5.02 -2.21
CA PRO A 62 31.11 -4.39 -0.92
C PRO A 62 29.68 -3.80 -0.74
N ALA A 63 28.93 -4.39 0.19
CA ALA A 63 27.63 -3.82 0.57
C ALA A 63 27.79 -2.37 1.09
N PRO A 64 26.77 -1.51 0.95
CA PRO A 64 26.80 -0.13 1.45
C PRO A 64 27.22 -0.07 2.92
N VAL A 65 28.05 0.91 3.28
CA VAL A 65 28.57 1.07 4.65
C VAL A 65 27.42 1.14 5.67
N ALA A 66 26.36 1.86 5.34
CA ALA A 66 25.16 1.98 6.18
C ALA A 66 24.46 0.62 6.40
N LEU A 67 24.35 -0.21 5.36
CA LEU A 67 23.75 -1.54 5.48
C LEU A 67 24.60 -2.45 6.36
N ARG A 68 25.93 -2.43 6.21
CA ARG A 68 26.86 -3.21 7.06
C ARG A 68 26.79 -2.78 8.53
N ALA A 69 26.76 -1.46 8.79
CA ALA A 69 26.64 -0.92 10.14
C ALA A 69 25.29 -1.32 10.78
N LEU A 70 24.19 -1.26 10.01
CA LEU A 70 22.87 -1.68 10.46
C LEU A 70 22.83 -3.17 10.77
N ALA A 71 23.36 -4.03 9.89
CA ALA A 71 23.44 -5.47 10.12
C ALA A 71 24.26 -5.81 11.37
N ALA A 72 25.40 -5.13 11.58
CA ALA A 72 26.20 -5.30 12.78
C ALA A 72 25.45 -4.93 14.07
N ARG A 73 24.70 -3.81 14.05
CA ARG A 73 23.87 -3.39 15.19
C ARG A 73 22.73 -4.37 15.47
N LEU A 74 22.02 -4.81 14.44
CA LEU A 74 20.96 -5.81 14.57
C LEU A 74 21.49 -7.11 15.15
N ARG A 75 22.64 -7.59 14.68
CA ARG A 75 23.31 -8.78 15.22
C ARG A 75 23.62 -8.63 16.70
N ALA A 76 24.13 -7.48 17.11
CA ALA A 76 24.39 -7.20 18.52
C ALA A 76 23.11 -7.20 19.36
N VAL A 77 22.00 -6.65 18.83
CA VAL A 77 20.69 -6.66 19.51
C VAL A 77 20.15 -8.10 19.64
N PHE A 78 20.21 -8.90 18.56
CA PHE A 78 19.78 -10.30 18.60
C PHE A 78 20.60 -11.13 19.61
N ALA A 79 21.92 -10.93 19.62
CA ALA A 79 22.81 -11.59 20.59
C ALA A 79 22.50 -11.16 22.05
N ALA A 80 22.28 -9.85 22.28
CA ALA A 80 21.90 -9.34 23.60
C ALA A 80 20.52 -9.82 24.06
N ALA A 81 19.62 -10.07 23.12
CA ALA A 81 18.28 -10.64 23.39
C ALA A 81 18.31 -12.18 23.62
N GLY A 82 19.49 -12.82 23.55
CA GLY A 82 19.66 -14.25 23.81
C GLY A 82 19.22 -15.18 22.67
N PHE A 83 19.06 -14.66 21.44
CA PHE A 83 18.71 -15.51 20.31
C PHE A 83 19.89 -16.42 19.91
N PRO A 84 19.64 -17.73 19.70
CA PRO A 84 20.70 -18.65 19.34
C PRO A 84 21.26 -18.36 17.95
N PRO A 85 22.56 -18.55 17.70
CA PRO A 85 23.17 -18.38 16.39
C PRO A 85 22.73 -19.54 15.46
N SER A 86 21.55 -19.40 14.85
CA SER A 86 21.03 -20.36 13.90
C SER A 86 20.98 -19.77 12.47
N PRO A 87 20.98 -20.59 11.41
CA PRO A 87 20.86 -20.13 10.04
C PRO A 87 19.56 -19.31 9.81
N PHE A 88 18.51 -19.63 10.54
CA PHE A 88 17.23 -18.92 10.50
C PHE A 88 17.39 -17.47 10.97
N PHE A 89 17.98 -17.26 12.16
CA PHE A 89 18.18 -15.90 12.69
C PHE A 89 19.17 -15.08 11.87
N ALA A 90 20.19 -15.72 11.29
CA ALA A 90 21.10 -15.05 10.37
C ALA A 90 20.39 -14.58 9.09
N LEU A 91 19.51 -15.41 8.51
CA LEU A 91 18.71 -15.01 7.35
C LEU A 91 17.73 -13.89 7.71
N LEU A 92 17.08 -13.98 8.87
CA LEU A 92 16.15 -12.98 9.37
C LEU A 92 16.84 -11.62 9.58
N GLU A 93 18.00 -11.61 10.24
CA GLU A 93 18.84 -10.42 10.42
C GLU A 93 19.21 -9.78 9.08
N ALA A 94 19.65 -10.59 8.12
CA ALA A 94 20.00 -10.12 6.79
C ALA A 94 18.80 -9.50 6.07
N LYS A 95 17.63 -10.13 6.14
CA LYS A 95 16.40 -9.61 5.53
C LYS A 95 15.89 -8.36 6.24
N LEU A 96 15.90 -8.33 7.55
CA LEU A 96 15.48 -7.17 8.34
C LEU A 96 16.40 -5.97 8.08
N SER A 97 17.73 -6.16 8.06
CA SER A 97 18.68 -5.09 7.75
C SER A 97 18.49 -4.55 6.33
N GLN A 98 18.23 -5.42 5.36
CA GLN A 98 17.92 -5.05 3.99
C GLN A 98 16.63 -4.21 3.92
N THR A 99 15.57 -4.66 4.56
CA THR A 99 14.26 -3.96 4.56
C THR A 99 14.37 -2.59 5.22
N VAL A 100 15.02 -2.48 6.39
CA VAL A 100 15.22 -1.21 7.08
C VAL A 100 16.08 -0.25 6.25
N PHE A 101 17.12 -0.75 5.60
CA PHE A 101 17.98 0.05 4.73
C PHE A 101 17.17 0.61 3.52
N THR A 102 16.44 -0.25 2.83
CA THR A 102 15.61 0.14 1.67
C THR A 102 14.55 1.17 2.08
N PHE A 103 13.88 0.94 3.21
CA PHE A 103 12.89 1.87 3.75
C PHE A 103 13.52 3.24 4.07
N ALA A 104 14.66 3.26 4.79
CA ALA A 104 15.33 4.50 5.15
C ALA A 104 15.83 5.27 3.91
N ALA A 105 16.34 4.57 2.90
CA ALA A 105 16.81 5.19 1.66
C ALA A 105 15.65 5.74 0.81
N ALA A 106 14.52 5.05 0.76
CA ALA A 106 13.33 5.49 0.02
C ALA A 106 12.50 6.55 0.77
N LEU A 107 12.64 6.68 2.09
CA LEU A 107 11.81 7.54 2.95
C LEU A 107 11.76 9.02 2.48
N PRO A 108 12.87 9.72 2.18
CA PRO A 108 12.79 11.11 1.73
C PRO A 108 12.01 11.25 0.43
N PHE A 109 12.13 10.30 -0.49
CA PHE A 109 11.37 10.28 -1.75
C PHE A 109 9.89 9.93 -1.51
N ALA A 110 9.60 9.07 -0.55
CA ALA A 110 8.23 8.77 -0.15
C ALA A 110 7.56 10.00 0.47
N LEU A 111 8.21 10.67 1.42
CA LEU A 111 7.66 11.85 2.09
C LEU A 111 7.46 13.04 1.13
N THR A 112 8.27 13.17 0.11
CA THR A 112 8.14 14.25 -0.87
C THR A 112 7.29 13.83 -2.07
N PHE A 113 7.84 13.01 -2.93
CA PHE A 113 7.26 12.70 -4.25
C PHE A 113 6.02 11.81 -4.19
N LEU A 114 6.06 10.72 -3.39
CA LEU A 114 4.90 9.82 -3.30
C LEU A 114 3.69 10.51 -2.66
N LEU A 115 3.90 11.30 -1.58
CA LEU A 115 2.79 12.00 -0.93
C LEU A 115 2.21 13.09 -1.83
N LEU A 116 3.04 13.81 -2.59
CA LEU A 116 2.57 14.75 -3.61
C LEU A 116 1.78 14.03 -4.70
N ALA A 117 2.24 12.87 -5.18
CA ALA A 117 1.50 12.06 -6.15
C ALA A 117 0.13 11.66 -5.60
N LYS A 118 0.05 11.17 -4.35
CA LYS A 118 -1.21 10.80 -3.68
C LYS A 118 -2.15 12.01 -3.56
N ALA A 119 -1.66 13.16 -3.14
CA ALA A 119 -2.45 14.38 -3.03
C ALA A 119 -2.94 14.88 -4.40
N CYS A 120 -2.09 14.84 -5.44
CA CYS A 120 -2.45 15.22 -6.80
C CYS A 120 -3.54 14.32 -7.39
N VAL A 121 -3.35 12.99 -7.33
CA VAL A 121 -4.33 12.03 -7.87
C VAL A 121 -5.67 12.15 -7.13
N ALA A 122 -5.66 12.27 -5.81
CA ALA A 122 -6.87 12.46 -5.01
C ALA A 122 -7.62 13.76 -5.37
N ALA A 123 -6.88 14.87 -5.59
CA ALA A 123 -7.44 16.15 -6.01
C ALA A 123 -8.06 16.06 -7.42
N MET A 124 -7.34 15.44 -8.39
CA MET A 124 -7.84 15.25 -9.75
C MET A 124 -9.15 14.47 -9.77
N LEU A 125 -9.18 13.35 -9.07
CA LEU A 125 -10.39 12.53 -8.98
C LEU A 125 -11.54 13.25 -8.27
N ARG A 126 -11.28 14.11 -7.28
CA ARG A 126 -12.30 14.91 -6.59
C ARG A 126 -12.93 15.95 -7.51
N ASP A 127 -12.13 16.64 -8.31
CA ASP A 127 -12.58 17.68 -9.23
C ASP A 127 -13.45 17.10 -10.35
N ASP A 128 -13.14 15.91 -10.85
CA ASP A 128 -13.94 15.17 -11.83
C ASP A 128 -15.34 14.82 -11.29
N ALA A 129 -15.43 14.46 -10.01
CA ALA A 129 -16.71 14.13 -9.38
C ALA A 129 -17.61 15.36 -9.13
N ALA A 130 -17.00 16.52 -8.86
CA ALA A 130 -17.71 17.75 -8.54
C ALA A 130 -18.26 18.48 -9.78
N SER A 131 -17.75 18.22 -10.98
CA SER A 131 -18.09 18.97 -12.19
C SER A 131 -18.25 18.10 -13.45
N PRO A 132 -19.24 17.20 -13.52
CA PRO A 132 -19.47 16.38 -14.73
C PRO A 132 -19.81 17.22 -15.97
N ARG A 133 -20.28 18.47 -15.79
CA ARG A 133 -20.61 19.39 -16.89
C ARG A 133 -19.42 20.18 -17.43
N ARG A 134 -18.32 20.33 -16.70
CA ARG A 134 -17.12 21.05 -17.17
C ARG A 134 -16.30 20.25 -18.17
N HIS A 135 -16.31 18.92 -18.11
CA HIS A 135 -15.62 18.06 -19.09
C HIS A 135 -16.15 18.22 -20.53
N ARG A 136 -17.41 18.54 -20.70
CA ARG A 136 -18.02 18.76 -22.04
C ARG A 136 -17.56 20.06 -22.74
N ARG A 137 -17.06 21.05 -21.98
CA ARG A 137 -16.58 22.34 -22.53
C ARG A 137 -15.07 22.43 -22.73
N ARG A 138 -14.25 21.58 -22.11
CA ARG A 138 -12.79 21.54 -22.34
C ARG A 138 -12.42 20.57 -23.45
N ARG A 139 -12.90 20.86 -24.63
CA ARG A 139 -12.48 20.18 -25.88
C ARG A 139 -11.24 20.87 -26.45
N TRP A 140 -10.11 20.81 -25.69
CA TRP A 140 -8.78 21.10 -26.23
C TRP A 140 -7.82 20.01 -25.77
N PRO A 141 -7.29 19.18 -26.71
CA PRO A 141 -6.24 18.23 -26.40
C PRO A 141 -4.93 19.01 -26.28
N GLY A 142 -4.43 19.23 -25.11
CA GLY A 142 -3.13 19.86 -25.09
C GLY A 142 -2.48 20.21 -23.77
N VAL A 143 -3.20 20.42 -22.69
CA VAL A 143 -2.56 20.66 -21.39
C VAL A 143 -3.32 19.89 -20.33
N ALA A 144 -2.74 18.81 -19.84
CA ALA A 144 -3.16 18.15 -18.62
C ALA A 144 -3.07 19.19 -17.48
N ALA A 145 -4.20 19.75 -17.07
CA ALA A 145 -4.22 20.67 -15.95
C ALA A 145 -3.95 19.86 -14.68
N LEU A 146 -2.69 19.89 -14.23
CA LEU A 146 -2.37 19.49 -12.86
C LEU A 146 -3.30 20.26 -11.92
N PRO A 147 -3.78 19.63 -10.83
CA PRO A 147 -4.66 20.28 -9.88
C PRO A 147 -4.01 21.57 -9.38
N ALA A 148 -4.82 22.58 -9.05
CA ALA A 148 -4.31 23.85 -8.55
C ALA A 148 -3.34 23.58 -7.39
N CYS A 149 -2.09 24.06 -7.50
CA CYS A 149 -1.04 23.84 -6.51
C CYS A 149 -1.51 24.15 -5.08
N GLY A 150 -2.39 25.14 -4.92
CA GLY A 150 -2.97 25.49 -3.63
C GLY A 150 -3.88 24.43 -3.00
N ALA A 151 -4.53 23.57 -3.81
CA ALA A 151 -5.34 22.45 -3.28
C ALA A 151 -4.44 21.32 -2.77
N VAL A 152 -3.39 21.02 -3.52
CA VAL A 152 -2.38 20.01 -3.13
C VAL A 152 -1.61 20.47 -1.89
N ALA A 153 -1.16 21.72 -1.85
CA ALA A 153 -0.44 22.30 -0.71
C ALA A 153 -1.26 22.26 0.59
N ARG A 154 -2.57 22.51 0.52
CA ARG A 154 -3.47 22.43 1.69
C ARG A 154 -3.68 21.00 2.18
N ALA A 155 -3.72 20.00 1.29
CA ALA A 155 -3.90 18.61 1.66
C ALA A 155 -2.59 17.97 2.19
N TYR A 156 -1.43 18.48 1.77
CA TYR A 156 -0.13 17.87 2.05
C TYR A 156 0.15 17.64 3.55
N PRO A 157 -0.05 18.61 4.49
CA PRO A 157 0.23 18.38 5.90
C PRO A 157 -0.63 17.26 6.51
N ALA A 158 -1.90 17.16 6.13
CA ALA A 158 -2.80 16.10 6.58
C ALA A 158 -2.35 14.72 6.05
N VAL A 159 -1.97 14.66 4.79
CA VAL A 159 -1.43 13.47 4.13
C VAL A 159 -0.11 13.04 4.78
N LEU A 160 0.79 13.98 5.04
CA LEU A 160 2.08 13.74 5.71
C LEU A 160 1.89 13.18 7.12
N ALA A 161 1.08 13.84 7.95
CA ALA A 161 0.80 13.38 9.33
C ALA A 161 0.19 11.98 9.34
N THR A 162 -0.74 11.70 8.42
CA THR A 162 -1.39 10.39 8.30
C THR A 162 -0.41 9.32 7.80
N HIS A 163 0.48 9.68 6.87
CA HIS A 163 1.50 8.74 6.36
C HIS A 163 2.52 8.37 7.44
N VAL A 164 3.00 9.36 8.22
CA VAL A 164 3.93 9.11 9.33
C VAL A 164 3.27 8.22 10.39
N LEU A 165 2.02 8.50 10.77
CA LEU A 165 1.27 7.64 11.68
C LEU A 165 1.09 6.25 11.10
N GLY A 166 0.75 6.13 9.81
CA GLY A 166 0.64 4.85 9.11
C GLY A 166 1.95 4.06 9.12
N ALA A 167 3.09 4.71 8.95
CA ALA A 167 4.41 4.06 9.05
C ALA A 167 4.66 3.48 10.45
N PHE A 168 4.30 4.20 11.52
CA PHE A 168 4.37 3.68 12.89
C PHE A 168 3.41 2.51 13.12
N LEU A 169 2.19 2.59 12.61
CA LEU A 169 1.21 1.49 12.70
C LEU A 169 1.70 0.25 11.95
N MET A 170 2.29 0.42 10.77
CA MET A 170 2.89 -0.68 10.01
C MET A 170 4.06 -1.31 10.75
N LEU A 171 4.93 -0.51 11.35
CA LEU A 171 6.06 -1.01 12.13
C LEU A 171 5.57 -1.79 13.35
N SER A 172 4.58 -1.26 14.10
CA SER A 172 4.02 -1.95 15.26
C SER A 172 3.23 -3.21 14.89
N ALA A 173 2.50 -3.21 13.77
CA ALA A 173 1.82 -4.41 13.26
C ALA A 173 2.81 -5.51 12.87
N ASN A 174 3.91 -5.15 12.19
CA ASN A 174 4.98 -6.08 11.87
C ASN A 174 5.64 -6.65 13.14
N ALA A 175 5.98 -5.78 14.10
CA ALA A 175 6.59 -6.21 15.36
C ALA A 175 5.65 -7.13 16.16
N ALA A 176 4.38 -6.79 16.26
CA ALA A 176 3.37 -7.60 16.96
C ALA A 176 3.17 -8.97 16.27
N ALA A 177 2.99 -8.99 14.94
CA ALA A 177 2.81 -10.24 14.20
C ALA A 177 4.04 -11.14 14.31
N PHE A 178 5.23 -10.55 14.26
CA PHE A 178 6.48 -11.28 14.42
C PHE A 178 6.65 -11.84 15.85
N SER A 179 6.34 -11.04 16.88
CA SER A 179 6.37 -11.49 18.27
C SER A 179 5.39 -12.64 18.53
N LEU A 180 4.19 -12.59 17.96
CA LEU A 180 3.21 -13.69 18.06
C LEU A 180 3.73 -14.96 17.38
N LEU A 181 4.42 -14.86 16.25
CA LEU A 181 5.04 -16.01 15.60
C LEU A 181 6.14 -16.62 16.47
N LEU A 182 7.01 -15.80 17.06
CA LEU A 182 8.06 -16.29 17.97
C LEU A 182 7.45 -16.99 19.20
N LEU A 183 6.40 -16.43 19.79
CA LEU A 183 5.67 -17.06 20.89
C LEU A 183 5.04 -18.41 20.48
N ALA A 184 4.46 -18.48 19.28
CA ALA A 184 3.87 -19.71 18.77
C ALA A 184 4.92 -20.81 18.55
N PHE A 185 6.09 -20.46 18.00
CA PHE A 185 7.20 -21.42 17.85
C PHE A 185 7.77 -21.83 19.22
N GLY A 186 7.97 -20.88 20.13
CA GLY A 186 8.43 -21.19 21.50
C GLY A 186 7.46 -22.08 22.27
N ALA A 187 6.16 -21.85 22.13
CA ALA A 187 5.13 -22.70 22.73
C ALA A 187 5.12 -24.12 22.13
N ALA A 188 5.33 -24.24 20.82
CA ALA A 188 5.44 -25.54 20.16
C ALA A 188 6.65 -26.35 20.65
N ASP A 189 7.79 -25.68 20.86
CA ASP A 189 8.98 -26.31 21.42
C ASP A 189 8.76 -26.77 22.87
N LEU A 190 8.12 -25.94 23.71
CA LEU A 190 7.77 -26.30 25.10
C LEU A 190 6.81 -27.48 25.18
N LEU A 191 5.90 -27.61 24.21
CA LEU A 191 4.94 -28.73 24.11
C LEU A 191 5.54 -29.98 23.49
N GLY A 192 6.82 -29.95 23.11
CA GLY A 192 7.51 -31.07 22.47
C GLY A 192 7.04 -31.35 21.03
N LEU A 193 6.36 -30.41 20.38
CA LEU A 193 5.90 -30.54 19.00
C LEU A 193 7.03 -30.23 17.99
N THR A 194 8.14 -30.97 18.11
CA THR A 194 9.38 -30.75 17.34
C THR A 194 9.43 -31.55 16.05
N SER A 195 8.35 -32.29 15.68
CA SER A 195 8.35 -33.07 14.45
C SER A 195 8.41 -32.16 13.22
N ARG A 196 9.11 -32.62 12.18
CA ARG A 196 9.27 -31.88 10.92
C ARG A 196 7.92 -31.47 10.28
N ALA A 197 6.90 -32.31 10.43
CA ALA A 197 5.57 -32.02 9.92
C ALA A 197 4.91 -30.84 10.66
N TRP A 198 5.02 -30.81 11.99
CA TRP A 198 4.50 -29.71 12.80
C TRP A 198 5.22 -28.40 12.56
N THR A 199 6.55 -28.40 12.45
CA THR A 199 7.32 -27.17 12.18
C THR A 199 7.01 -26.63 10.77
N LEU A 200 6.83 -27.48 9.76
CA LEU A 200 6.39 -27.04 8.43
C LEU A 200 4.97 -26.50 8.44
N ALA A 201 4.03 -27.16 9.11
CA ALA A 201 2.64 -26.70 9.21
C ALA A 201 2.55 -25.36 9.93
N LEU A 202 3.25 -25.20 11.08
CA LEU A 202 3.29 -23.95 11.82
C LEU A 202 3.95 -22.82 11.01
N SER A 203 5.02 -23.11 10.27
CA SER A 203 5.69 -22.15 9.39
C SER A 203 4.76 -21.69 8.27
N ALA A 204 4.05 -22.61 7.63
CA ALA A 204 3.10 -22.28 6.56
C ALA A 204 1.92 -21.46 7.09
N ALA A 205 1.29 -21.90 8.19
CA ALA A 205 0.18 -21.18 8.83
C ALA A 205 0.63 -19.79 9.32
N GLY A 206 1.81 -19.71 9.93
CA GLY A 206 2.41 -18.45 10.39
C GLY A 206 2.70 -17.49 9.24
N ALA A 207 3.23 -17.97 8.13
CA ALA A 207 3.49 -17.14 6.94
C ALA A 207 2.20 -16.57 6.35
N VAL A 208 1.14 -17.39 6.28
CA VAL A 208 -0.18 -16.94 5.80
C VAL A 208 -0.78 -15.90 6.76
N ALA A 209 -0.78 -16.18 8.07
CA ALA A 209 -1.33 -15.27 9.08
C ALA A 209 -0.57 -13.93 9.10
N TYR A 210 0.76 -13.98 9.04
CA TYR A 210 1.62 -12.79 8.94
C TYR A 210 1.30 -11.97 7.69
N SER A 211 1.26 -12.60 6.53
CA SER A 211 0.98 -11.93 5.24
C SER A 211 -0.40 -11.27 5.24
N LEU A 212 -1.40 -11.94 5.82
CA LEU A 212 -2.75 -11.41 5.94
C LEU A 212 -2.80 -10.20 6.89
N ALA A 213 -2.19 -10.30 8.07
CA ALA A 213 -2.18 -9.22 9.06
C ALA A 213 -1.47 -7.96 8.51
N VAL A 214 -0.29 -8.14 7.92
CA VAL A 214 0.49 -7.04 7.32
C VAL A 214 -0.23 -6.47 6.09
N GLY A 215 -0.83 -7.33 5.26
CA GLY A 215 -1.62 -6.91 4.11
C GLY A 215 -2.83 -6.06 4.49
N VAL A 216 -3.58 -6.45 5.50
CA VAL A 216 -4.71 -5.66 6.03
C VAL A 216 -4.22 -4.32 6.58
N ALA A 217 -3.16 -4.32 7.38
CA ALA A 217 -2.58 -3.09 7.92
C ALA A 217 -2.12 -2.13 6.80
N ALA A 218 -1.47 -2.66 5.75
CA ALA A 218 -1.04 -1.88 4.60
C ALA A 218 -2.21 -1.24 3.86
N VAL A 219 -3.29 -2.00 3.62
CA VAL A 219 -4.50 -1.49 2.95
C VAL A 219 -5.17 -0.41 3.80
N VAL A 220 -5.29 -0.60 5.13
CA VAL A 220 -5.84 0.42 6.04
C VAL A 220 -5.00 1.68 6.00
N CYS A 221 -3.67 1.58 6.14
CA CYS A 221 -2.78 2.74 6.12
C CYS A 221 -2.82 3.49 4.78
N ASN A 222 -2.83 2.76 3.65
CA ASN A 222 -2.93 3.38 2.33
C ASN A 222 -4.27 4.09 2.14
N LEU A 223 -5.37 3.46 2.57
CA LEU A 223 -6.70 4.08 2.51
C LEU A 223 -6.80 5.31 3.43
N ALA A 224 -6.20 5.27 4.63
CA ALA A 224 -6.16 6.41 5.54
C ALA A 224 -5.50 7.65 4.90
N VAL A 225 -4.41 7.45 4.16
CA VAL A 225 -3.76 8.53 3.41
C VAL A 225 -4.68 9.10 2.32
N VAL A 226 -5.45 8.26 1.63
CA VAL A 226 -6.45 8.69 0.64
C VAL A 226 -7.58 9.46 1.33
N VAL A 227 -8.06 9.02 2.49
CA VAL A 227 -9.06 9.74 3.29
C VAL A 227 -8.55 11.13 3.66
N ALA A 228 -7.32 11.22 4.19
CA ALA A 228 -6.70 12.51 4.55
C ALA A 228 -6.53 13.45 3.34
N ALA A 229 -6.30 12.91 2.14
CA ALA A 229 -6.18 13.68 0.91
C ALA A 229 -7.54 14.16 0.37
N THR A 230 -8.62 13.42 0.65
CA THR A 230 -9.95 13.70 0.08
C THR A 230 -10.88 14.43 1.03
N GLU A 231 -10.76 14.25 2.34
CA GLU A 231 -11.62 14.86 3.35
C GLU A 231 -10.90 15.96 4.13
N PRO A 232 -11.28 17.24 3.97
CA PRO A 232 -10.71 18.33 4.74
C PRO A 232 -11.02 18.16 6.24
N GLY A 233 -10.03 18.36 7.09
CA GLY A 233 -10.16 18.22 8.54
C GLY A 233 -10.01 16.78 9.08
N CYS A 234 -9.86 15.78 8.21
CA CYS A 234 -9.63 14.41 8.61
C CYS A 234 -8.14 14.05 8.40
N ALA A 235 -7.35 14.02 9.48
CA ALA A 235 -5.92 13.75 9.43
C ALA A 235 -5.48 12.81 10.57
N GLY A 236 -4.35 12.13 10.39
CA GLY A 236 -3.74 11.28 11.41
C GLY A 236 -4.67 10.15 11.85
N HIS A 237 -4.91 10.05 13.16
CA HIS A 237 -5.73 9.00 13.76
C HIS A 237 -7.20 9.01 13.27
N ALA A 238 -7.78 10.18 13.05
CA ALA A 238 -9.14 10.29 12.54
C ALA A 238 -9.28 9.67 11.14
N ALA A 239 -8.29 9.89 10.26
CA ALA A 239 -8.26 9.31 8.94
C ALA A 239 -8.07 7.76 9.00
N VAL A 240 -7.25 7.27 9.93
CA VAL A 240 -7.07 5.82 10.15
C VAL A 240 -8.37 5.18 10.64
N LEU A 241 -9.04 5.77 11.65
CA LEU A 241 -10.31 5.26 12.17
C LEU A 241 -11.38 5.23 11.07
N ARG A 242 -11.48 6.31 10.26
CA ARG A 242 -12.42 6.35 9.15
C ARG A 242 -12.10 5.31 8.07
N ALA A 243 -10.84 5.05 7.79
CA ALA A 243 -10.42 3.97 6.91
C ALA A 243 -10.81 2.58 7.47
N CYS A 244 -10.63 2.34 8.77
CA CYS A 244 -11.05 1.11 9.43
C CYS A 244 -12.57 0.89 9.33
N VAL A 245 -13.36 1.96 9.55
CA VAL A 245 -14.82 1.88 9.41
C VAL A 245 -15.22 1.58 7.96
N ALA A 246 -14.59 2.26 6.98
CA ALA A 246 -14.89 2.06 5.56
C ALA A 246 -14.57 0.64 5.06
N ILE A 247 -13.54 -0.02 5.63
CA ILE A 247 -13.16 -1.40 5.28
C ILE A 247 -14.00 -2.43 6.04
N ARG A 248 -14.67 -2.06 7.12
CA ARG A 248 -15.43 -3.00 7.95
C ARG A 248 -16.45 -3.77 7.11
N GLY A 249 -16.39 -5.10 7.16
CA GLY A 249 -17.19 -6.01 6.33
C GLY A 249 -16.77 -6.15 4.87
N ARG A 250 -15.72 -5.43 4.43
CA ARG A 250 -15.24 -5.39 3.02
C ARG A 250 -13.74 -5.66 2.88
N VAL A 251 -13.13 -6.25 3.92
CA VAL A 251 -11.68 -6.51 3.97
C VAL A 251 -11.23 -7.39 2.80
N SER A 252 -11.99 -8.44 2.48
CA SER A 252 -11.68 -9.33 1.35
C SER A 252 -11.69 -8.59 0.00
N THR A 253 -12.66 -7.70 -0.20
CA THR A 253 -12.73 -6.86 -1.41
C THR A 253 -11.55 -5.89 -1.49
N ALA A 254 -11.20 -5.26 -0.37
CA ALA A 254 -10.07 -4.33 -0.30
C ALA A 254 -8.73 -5.03 -0.59
N LEU A 255 -8.51 -6.22 -0.02
CA LEU A 255 -7.33 -7.05 -0.31
C LEU A 255 -7.28 -7.51 -1.77
N ALA A 256 -8.43 -7.97 -2.32
CA ALA A 256 -8.52 -8.36 -3.72
C ALA A 256 -8.22 -7.22 -4.69
N LEU A 257 -8.56 -5.98 -4.33
CA LEU A 257 -8.23 -4.78 -5.12
C LEU A 257 -6.77 -4.37 -5.02
N ALA A 258 -6.14 -4.57 -3.86
CA ALA A 258 -4.72 -4.26 -3.66
C ALA A 258 -3.80 -5.29 -4.35
N LEU A 259 -4.25 -6.53 -4.54
CA LEU A 259 -3.43 -7.62 -5.05
C LEU A 259 -2.86 -7.37 -6.46
N PRO A 260 -3.62 -6.94 -7.49
CA PRO A 260 -3.09 -6.75 -8.84
C PRO A 260 -2.03 -5.66 -8.93
N THR A 261 -2.21 -4.54 -8.21
CA THR A 261 -1.27 -3.42 -8.20
C THR A 261 0.02 -3.77 -7.46
N ASN A 262 -0.08 -4.44 -6.30
CA ASN A 262 1.08 -4.93 -5.56
C ASN A 262 1.84 -6.02 -6.35
N LEU A 263 1.13 -6.92 -7.04
CA LEU A 263 1.75 -7.91 -7.90
C LEU A 263 2.48 -7.24 -9.08
N GLY A 264 1.92 -6.20 -9.66
CA GLY A 264 2.56 -5.40 -10.72
C GLY A 264 3.85 -4.73 -10.24
N MET A 265 3.85 -4.15 -9.03
CA MET A 265 5.04 -3.56 -8.42
C MET A 265 6.10 -4.64 -8.12
N ALA A 266 5.73 -5.74 -7.49
CA ALA A 266 6.63 -6.85 -7.21
C ALA A 266 7.22 -7.47 -8.49
N ALA A 267 6.45 -7.56 -9.56
CA ALA A 267 6.94 -8.02 -10.86
C ALA A 267 7.97 -7.05 -11.46
N ALA A 268 7.76 -5.73 -11.33
CA ALA A 268 8.72 -4.73 -11.77
C ALA A 268 10.01 -4.79 -10.94
N GLU A 269 9.93 -4.96 -9.62
CA GLU A 269 11.08 -5.17 -8.71
C GLU A 269 11.87 -6.43 -9.08
N ALA A 270 11.18 -7.55 -9.29
CA ALA A 270 11.79 -8.80 -9.72
C ALA A 270 12.48 -8.65 -11.09
N LEU A 271 11.83 -7.99 -12.04
CA LEU A 271 12.39 -7.74 -13.37
C LEU A 271 13.63 -6.86 -13.30
N PHE A 272 13.60 -5.82 -12.46
CA PHE A 272 14.76 -4.96 -12.21
C PHE A 272 15.93 -5.76 -11.65
N GLY A 273 15.70 -6.62 -10.67
CA GLY A 273 16.69 -7.53 -10.10
C GLY A 273 17.30 -8.48 -11.12
N LEU A 274 16.46 -9.11 -11.96
CA LEU A 274 16.87 -10.07 -12.96
C LEU A 274 17.62 -9.44 -14.14
N ARG A 275 17.21 -8.25 -14.59
CA ARG A 275 17.76 -7.62 -15.80
C ARG A 275 18.88 -6.65 -15.47
N VAL A 276 18.63 -5.70 -14.60
CA VAL A 276 19.58 -4.60 -14.32
C VAL A 276 20.66 -5.05 -13.34
N VAL A 277 20.27 -5.64 -12.20
CA VAL A 277 21.22 -6.02 -11.16
C VAL A 277 22.10 -7.19 -11.60
N ALA A 278 21.50 -8.21 -12.25
CA ALA A 278 22.24 -9.37 -12.75
C ALA A 278 23.24 -8.98 -13.86
N GLN A 279 22.81 -8.10 -14.79
CA GLN A 279 23.70 -7.61 -15.85
C GLN A 279 24.85 -6.77 -15.28
N ARG A 280 24.55 -5.82 -14.38
CA ARG A 280 25.60 -5.04 -13.69
C ARG A 280 26.61 -5.91 -12.95
N ARG A 281 26.16 -7.03 -12.39
CA ARG A 281 27.06 -8.02 -11.74
C ARG A 281 27.99 -8.70 -12.72
N ARG A 282 27.53 -8.97 -13.96
CA ARG A 282 28.33 -9.64 -15.01
C ARG A 282 29.35 -8.70 -15.65
N ASP A 283 28.90 -7.49 -15.99
CA ASP A 283 29.67 -6.57 -16.82
C ASP A 283 30.49 -5.55 -16.00
N GLY A 284 30.26 -5.45 -14.69
CA GLY A 284 30.93 -4.49 -13.80
C GLY A 284 30.58 -3.02 -14.06
N ARG A 285 29.90 -2.72 -15.17
CA ARG A 285 29.51 -1.37 -15.63
C ARG A 285 28.04 -1.36 -16.04
N LEU A 286 27.42 -0.20 -15.94
CA LEU A 286 26.06 0.02 -16.43
C LEU A 286 26.13 0.46 -17.90
N ALA A 287 25.86 -0.46 -18.82
CA ALA A 287 25.78 -0.12 -20.25
C ALA A 287 24.57 0.82 -20.49
N PRO A 288 24.63 1.75 -21.47
CA PRO A 288 23.52 2.68 -21.76
C PRO A 288 22.19 1.97 -22.05
N ALA A 289 22.21 0.82 -22.71
CA ALA A 289 21.04 0.00 -22.97
C ALA A 289 20.40 -0.51 -21.67
N VAL A 290 21.20 -0.95 -20.72
CA VAL A 290 20.74 -1.43 -19.40
C VAL A 290 20.18 -0.26 -18.58
N ALA A 291 20.75 0.93 -18.70
CA ALA A 291 20.22 2.13 -18.04
C ALA A 291 18.84 2.52 -18.63
N ALA A 292 18.64 2.44 -19.93
CA ALA A 292 17.35 2.67 -20.57
C ALA A 292 16.29 1.64 -20.14
N GLU A 293 16.68 0.37 -20.03
CA GLU A 293 15.82 -0.70 -19.53
C GLU A 293 15.45 -0.45 -18.06
N ALA A 294 16.41 -0.07 -17.23
CA ALA A 294 16.19 0.29 -15.82
C ALA A 294 15.17 1.43 -15.67
N PHE A 295 15.30 2.47 -16.51
CA PHE A 295 14.36 3.58 -16.54
C PHE A 295 12.96 3.13 -16.93
N SER A 296 12.84 2.28 -17.95
CA SER A 296 11.55 1.74 -18.41
C SER A 296 10.86 0.93 -17.32
N ILE A 297 11.60 0.08 -16.60
CA ILE A 297 11.07 -0.70 -15.49
C ILE A 297 10.64 0.21 -14.33
N ALA A 298 11.44 1.23 -14.00
CA ALA A 298 11.07 2.20 -12.97
C ALA A 298 9.81 3.00 -13.35
N TYR A 299 9.63 3.32 -14.62
CA TYR A 299 8.42 3.96 -15.11
C TYR A 299 7.18 3.05 -15.02
N ILE A 300 7.31 1.76 -15.36
CA ILE A 300 6.23 0.77 -15.19
C ILE A 300 5.85 0.67 -13.69
N HIS A 301 6.83 0.59 -12.80
CA HIS A 301 6.60 0.60 -11.36
C HIS A 301 5.86 1.89 -10.92
N ALA A 302 6.27 3.05 -11.40
CA ALA A 302 5.62 4.33 -11.13
C ALA A 302 4.14 4.37 -11.59
N VAL A 303 3.84 3.81 -12.75
CA VAL A 303 2.45 3.67 -13.24
C VAL A 303 1.64 2.75 -12.33
N CYS A 304 2.21 1.64 -11.87
CA CYS A 304 1.54 0.74 -10.90
C CYS A 304 1.23 1.47 -9.58
N VAL A 305 2.15 2.30 -9.08
CA VAL A 305 1.93 3.15 -7.89
C VAL A 305 0.75 4.11 -8.11
N VAL A 306 0.68 4.78 -9.26
CA VAL A 306 -0.44 5.68 -9.58
C VAL A 306 -1.76 4.92 -9.69
N LEU A 307 -1.76 3.74 -10.31
CA LEU A 307 -2.93 2.86 -10.39
C LEU A 307 -3.41 2.42 -9.00
N GLU A 308 -2.50 2.08 -8.09
CA GLU A 308 -2.83 1.77 -6.70
C GLU A 308 -3.58 2.92 -6.02
N ILE A 309 -3.08 4.16 -6.20
CA ILE A 309 -3.73 5.35 -5.62
C ILE A 309 -5.14 5.54 -6.21
N ILE A 310 -5.30 5.38 -7.52
CA ILE A 310 -6.60 5.51 -8.20
C ILE A 310 -7.57 4.44 -7.68
N VAL A 311 -7.15 3.18 -7.58
CA VAL A 311 -7.95 2.07 -7.06
C VAL A 311 -8.40 2.36 -5.63
N ALA A 312 -7.49 2.82 -4.76
CA ALA A 312 -7.82 3.19 -3.37
C ALA A 312 -8.84 4.35 -3.30
N CYS A 313 -8.69 5.38 -4.15
CA CYS A 313 -9.63 6.49 -4.23
C CYS A 313 -11.02 6.05 -4.72
N VAL A 314 -11.09 5.22 -5.75
CA VAL A 314 -12.36 4.71 -6.31
C VAL A 314 -13.05 3.78 -5.30
N PHE A 315 -12.29 2.92 -4.63
CA PHE A 315 -12.79 2.05 -3.56
C PHE A 315 -13.37 2.87 -2.41
N TYR A 316 -12.65 3.88 -1.91
CA TYR A 316 -13.14 4.75 -0.85
C TYR A 316 -14.46 5.45 -1.22
N ARG A 317 -14.57 5.96 -2.44
CA ARG A 317 -15.81 6.55 -2.96
C ARG A 317 -16.96 5.55 -3.03
N SER A 318 -16.68 4.31 -3.41
CA SER A 318 -17.68 3.24 -3.42
C SER A 318 -18.20 2.96 -2.00
N CYS A 319 -17.30 2.91 -1.01
CA CYS A 319 -17.68 2.74 0.39
C CYS A 319 -18.55 3.89 0.89
N LYS A 320 -18.16 5.13 0.58
CA LYS A 320 -18.92 6.34 1.00
C LYS A 320 -20.31 6.43 0.36
N ARG A 321 -20.46 6.00 -0.89
CA ARG A 321 -21.78 5.94 -1.56
C ARG A 321 -22.68 4.93 -0.88
N SER A 322 -22.18 3.73 -0.61
CA SER A 322 -22.92 2.68 0.08
C SER A 322 -23.39 3.12 1.48
N GLU A 323 -22.51 3.81 2.24
CA GLU A 323 -22.84 4.37 3.56
C GLU A 323 -23.99 5.42 3.44
N ALA A 324 -23.93 6.27 2.42
CA ALA A 324 -24.97 7.27 2.16
C ALA A 324 -26.30 6.65 1.71
N ASP A 325 -26.27 5.56 0.96
CA ASP A 325 -27.48 4.85 0.52
C ASP A 325 -28.12 4.10 1.70
N GLU A 326 -27.33 3.47 2.58
CA GLU A 326 -27.84 2.85 3.82
C GLU A 326 -28.52 3.86 4.76
N LEU A 327 -27.92 5.06 4.91
CA LEU A 327 -28.52 6.12 5.73
C LEU A 327 -29.84 6.62 5.15
N ARG A 328 -29.96 6.70 3.82
CA ARG A 328 -31.22 7.10 3.15
C ARG A 328 -32.33 6.07 3.30
N GLU A 329 -31.98 4.79 3.38
CA GLU A 329 -32.96 3.72 3.59
C GLU A 329 -33.51 3.71 5.03
N LEU A 330 -32.72 4.17 6.02
CA LEU A 330 -33.12 4.24 7.43
C LEU A 330 -34.02 5.46 7.74
N GLU A 331 -33.89 6.59 7.02
CA GLU A 331 -34.70 7.80 7.22
C GLU A 331 -36.23 7.62 7.00
N PRO A 332 -36.72 6.76 6.07
CA PRO A 332 -38.16 6.55 5.89
C PRO A 332 -38.84 5.76 7.02
N GLU A 333 -38.10 4.81 7.67
CA GLU A 333 -38.64 4.00 8.76
C GLU A 333 -38.94 4.85 10.02
N GLU A 334 -38.06 5.82 10.32
CA GLU A 334 -38.21 6.67 11.52
C GLU A 334 -39.42 7.68 11.37
N LYS A 335 -39.71 8.11 10.13
CA LYS A 335 -40.88 8.98 9.86
C LYS A 335 -42.20 8.22 9.87
N GLY A 336 -42.19 6.92 9.60
CA GLY A 336 -43.37 6.05 9.66
C GLY A 336 -43.79 5.75 11.09
N ASP A 337 -42.84 5.54 11.99
CA ASP A 337 -43.12 5.22 13.40
C ASP A 337 -43.57 6.44 14.25
N LEU A 338 -43.32 7.68 13.77
CA LEU A 338 -43.76 8.91 14.42
C LEU A 338 -45.16 9.34 14.00
N GLN A 339 -45.77 8.68 13.02
CA GLN A 339 -47.14 8.97 12.53
C GLN A 339 -48.15 7.87 12.86
N ALA A 340 -47.77 6.82 13.55
CA ALA A 340 -48.63 5.76 14.05
C ALA A 340 -48.85 5.89 15.57
#